data_e050ab23f0b7dc9108ff4fa0270de043
#
_entry.id   e050ab23f0b7dc9108ff4fa0270de043
#
_cell.length_a   1.000
_cell.length_b   1.000
_cell.length_c   1.000
_cell.angle_alpha   90.00
_cell.angle_beta   90.00
_cell.angle_gamma   90.00
#
_symmetry.space_group_name_H-M   'P 1'
#
loop_
_entity.id
_entity.type
_entity.pdbx_description
1 polymer ?
#
loop_
_entity_poly.entity_id
_entity_poly.type
_entity_poly.pdbx_seq_one_letter_code
_entity_poly.pdbx_strand_id
1 'polypeptide(L)'
;ETTDTSTAEQLSLSLRYYDQKLNDIREDFLTFIETVSCTGETISNIILDYLTTHNIPFYNCVGQAYDGGSNMAGIYEGCQVLIKEKCPDAEYYHCSNHCLNLALIKSCSILQIRNMIRTIKEIISFFKDSAKRMHALRSEITDYQGG
;
A
#
# COMPACT_ATOMS: atom_id res chain seq x y z
N GLU A 1 -2.24 0.23 -3.42
CA GLU A 1 -2.11 0.03 -4.87
C GLU A 1 -0.76 -0.61 -5.19
N THR A 2 -0.75 -1.72 -5.88
CA THR A 2 0.49 -2.41 -6.31
C THR A 2 0.24 -3.08 -7.65
N THR A 3 1.25 -3.05 -8.51
CA THR A 3 1.26 -3.84 -9.74
C THR A 3 1.90 -5.20 -9.42
N ASP A 4 1.21 -6.28 -9.71
CA ASP A 4 1.73 -7.63 -9.52
C ASP A 4 2.63 -8.07 -10.68
N THR A 5 3.09 -9.32 -10.66
CA THR A 5 3.93 -9.89 -11.73
C THR A 5 3.19 -10.05 -13.06
N SER A 6 1.86 -9.98 -13.08
CA SER A 6 1.00 -10.00 -14.28
C SER A 6 0.78 -8.61 -14.88
N THR A 7 1.36 -7.54 -14.27
CA THR A 7 1.14 -6.13 -14.61
C THR A 7 -0.29 -5.63 -14.36
N ALA A 8 -1.11 -6.38 -13.61
CA ALA A 8 -2.44 -5.93 -13.21
C ALA A 8 -2.35 -4.98 -12.01
N GLU A 9 -3.01 -3.84 -12.11
CA GLU A 9 -3.17 -2.90 -10.99
C GLU A 9 -4.17 -3.46 -9.98
N GLN A 10 -3.79 -3.51 -8.71
CA GLN A 10 -4.62 -4.07 -7.64
C GLN A 10 -4.80 -3.07 -6.50
N LEU A 11 -6.05 -2.88 -6.10
CA LEU A 11 -6.43 -2.14 -4.91
C LEU A 11 -6.61 -3.12 -3.75
N SER A 12 -5.83 -2.97 -2.69
CA SER A 12 -6.04 -3.69 -1.43
C SER A 12 -6.98 -2.89 -0.53
N LEU A 13 -8.00 -3.52 0.01
CA LEU A 13 -8.96 -2.91 0.91
C LEU A 13 -8.89 -3.58 2.28
N SER A 14 -8.70 -2.76 3.32
CA SER A 14 -8.71 -3.18 4.72
C SER A 14 -9.66 -2.30 5.51
N LEU A 15 -10.25 -2.84 6.55
CA LEU A 15 -11.18 -2.14 7.42
C LEU A 15 -10.64 -2.14 8.85
N ARG A 16 -10.61 -0.95 9.46
CA ARG A 16 -10.36 -0.80 10.89
C ARG A 16 -11.65 -0.41 11.58
N TYR A 17 -12.02 -1.14 12.62
CA TYR A 17 -13.28 -0.93 13.34
C TYR A 17 -13.17 -1.33 14.81
N TYR A 18 -14.12 -0.86 15.61
CA TYR A 18 -14.26 -1.27 16.99
C TYR A 18 -15.21 -2.46 17.10
N ASP A 19 -14.69 -3.60 17.58
CA ASP A 19 -15.47 -4.80 17.83
C ASP A 19 -16.08 -4.72 19.25
N GLN A 20 -17.38 -4.50 19.32
CA GLN A 20 -18.10 -4.39 20.60
C GLN A 20 -18.09 -5.69 21.41
N LYS A 21 -17.98 -6.86 20.75
CA LYS A 21 -17.98 -8.15 21.45
C LYS A 21 -16.65 -8.43 22.12
N LEU A 22 -15.57 -8.07 21.45
CA LEU A 22 -14.21 -8.23 21.96
C LEU A 22 -13.75 -7.03 22.77
N ASN A 23 -14.49 -5.91 22.72
CA ASN A 23 -14.16 -4.62 23.33
C ASN A 23 -12.76 -4.14 22.92
N ASP A 24 -12.44 -4.26 21.61
CA ASP A 24 -11.11 -3.99 21.05
C ASP A 24 -11.20 -3.41 19.64
N ILE A 25 -10.12 -2.75 19.20
CA ILE A 25 -9.96 -2.26 17.84
C ILE A 25 -9.40 -3.40 16.98
N ARG A 26 -10.06 -3.70 15.88
CA ARG A 26 -9.64 -4.69 14.91
C ARG A 26 -9.29 -4.07 13.58
N GLU A 27 -8.37 -4.72 12.88
CA GLU A 27 -8.05 -4.46 11.48
C GLU A 27 -8.18 -5.77 10.71
N ASP A 28 -9.11 -5.79 9.78
CA ASP A 28 -9.34 -6.96 8.93
C ASP A 28 -9.04 -6.59 7.47
N PHE A 29 -8.25 -7.44 6.82
CA PHE A 29 -8.09 -7.36 5.37
C PHE A 29 -9.36 -7.91 4.72
N LEU A 30 -9.93 -7.16 3.78
CA LEU A 30 -11.17 -7.52 3.12
C LEU A 30 -10.90 -8.21 1.79
N THR A 31 -10.16 -7.57 0.89
CA THR A 31 -9.97 -8.09 -0.47
C THR A 31 -8.86 -7.38 -1.24
N PHE A 32 -8.47 -8.01 -2.36
CA PHE A 32 -7.82 -7.34 -3.49
C PHE A 32 -8.85 -7.16 -4.63
N ILE A 33 -8.88 -5.98 -5.23
CA ILE A 33 -9.75 -5.67 -6.36
C ILE A 33 -8.86 -5.22 -7.51
N GLU A 34 -8.95 -5.93 -8.64
CA GLU A 34 -8.25 -5.54 -9.86
C GLU A 34 -8.92 -4.28 -10.45
N THR A 35 -8.10 -3.35 -10.90
CA THR A 35 -8.57 -2.12 -11.54
C THR A 35 -7.77 -1.82 -12.79
N VAL A 36 -8.45 -1.24 -13.77
CA VAL A 36 -7.83 -0.79 -15.03
C VAL A 36 -7.48 0.70 -14.99
N SER A 37 -7.87 1.40 -13.93
CA SER A 37 -7.64 2.82 -13.76
C SER A 37 -7.44 3.18 -12.30
N CYS A 38 -6.40 3.96 -12.03
CA CYS A 38 -6.03 4.43 -10.69
C CYS A 38 -6.40 5.91 -10.46
N THR A 39 -7.45 6.42 -11.11
CA THR A 39 -7.98 7.76 -10.79
C THR A 39 -8.67 7.77 -9.43
N GLY A 40 -8.69 8.92 -8.76
CA GLY A 40 -9.38 9.06 -7.47
C GLY A 40 -10.86 8.68 -7.57
N GLU A 41 -11.52 9.03 -8.67
CA GLU A 41 -12.91 8.67 -8.95
C GLU A 41 -13.10 7.16 -9.06
N THR A 42 -12.29 6.48 -9.87
CA THR A 42 -12.40 5.02 -10.01
C THR A 42 -12.18 4.32 -8.68
N ILE A 43 -11.15 4.71 -7.92
CA ILE A 43 -10.83 4.11 -6.62
C ILE A 43 -11.95 4.36 -5.61
N SER A 44 -12.48 5.59 -5.52
CA SER A 44 -13.58 5.92 -4.60
C SER A 44 -14.84 5.11 -4.92
N ASN A 45 -15.19 4.98 -6.19
CA ASN A 45 -16.35 4.19 -6.62
C ASN A 45 -16.16 2.70 -6.27
N ILE A 46 -15.00 2.12 -6.53
CA ILE A 46 -14.69 0.73 -6.17
C ILE A 46 -14.88 0.50 -4.65
N ILE A 47 -14.36 1.41 -3.83
CA ILE A 47 -14.49 1.32 -2.37
C ILE A 47 -15.96 1.36 -1.95
N LEU A 48 -16.71 2.34 -2.44
CA LEU A 48 -18.12 2.54 -2.09
C LEU A 48 -19.01 1.38 -2.55
N ASP A 49 -18.78 0.89 -3.76
CA ASP A 49 -19.50 -0.25 -4.31
C ASP A 49 -19.22 -1.53 -3.52
N TYR A 50 -17.96 -1.77 -3.14
CA TYR A 50 -17.59 -2.91 -2.31
C TYR A 50 -18.28 -2.86 -0.94
N LEU A 51 -18.21 -1.73 -0.24
CA LEU A 51 -18.83 -1.55 1.08
C LEU A 51 -20.36 -1.74 1.00
N THR A 52 -20.99 -1.16 -0.04
CA THR A 52 -22.44 -1.29 -0.26
C THR A 52 -22.84 -2.74 -0.53
N THR A 53 -22.14 -3.42 -1.43
CA THR A 53 -22.42 -4.82 -1.81
C THR A 53 -22.32 -5.77 -0.61
N HIS A 54 -21.40 -5.48 0.31
CA HIS A 54 -21.18 -6.32 1.51
C HIS A 54 -21.95 -5.83 2.73
N ASN A 55 -22.89 -4.87 2.56
CA ASN A 55 -23.68 -4.30 3.65
C ASN A 55 -22.83 -3.71 4.80
N ILE A 56 -21.66 -3.16 4.49
CA ILE A 56 -20.81 -2.47 5.46
C ILE A 56 -21.29 -1.01 5.54
N PRO A 57 -21.71 -0.53 6.73
CA PRO A 57 -22.34 0.78 6.89
C PRO A 57 -21.32 1.91 6.74
N PHE A 58 -21.14 2.36 5.52
CA PHE A 58 -20.20 3.40 5.13
C PHE A 58 -20.48 4.76 5.81
N TYR A 59 -21.72 5.10 6.12
CA TYR A 59 -22.09 6.33 6.82
C TYR A 59 -21.53 6.43 8.25
N ASN A 60 -21.03 5.36 8.82
CA ASN A 60 -20.33 5.34 10.11
C ASN A 60 -18.81 5.50 9.96
N CYS A 61 -18.32 5.75 8.75
CA CYS A 61 -16.89 5.92 8.51
C CYS A 61 -16.40 7.23 9.13
N VAL A 62 -15.43 7.16 10.04
CA VAL A 62 -14.83 8.32 10.70
C VAL A 62 -13.40 8.60 10.24
N GLY A 63 -12.85 7.75 9.39
CA GLY A 63 -11.49 7.90 8.89
C GLY A 63 -11.19 7.09 7.64
N GLN A 64 -10.28 7.60 6.85
CA GLN A 64 -9.74 6.98 5.65
C GLN A 64 -8.23 7.20 5.63
N ALA A 65 -7.45 6.17 5.30
CA ALA A 65 -6.00 6.24 5.33
C ALA A 65 -5.39 5.69 4.03
N TYR A 66 -4.58 6.52 3.39
CA TYR A 66 -3.91 6.21 2.13
C TYR A 66 -2.50 6.78 2.10
N ASP A 67 -1.75 6.43 1.09
CA ASP A 67 -0.49 7.12 0.79
C ASP A 67 -0.72 8.54 0.25
N GLY A 68 0.39 9.26 -0.01
CA GLY A 68 0.34 10.63 -0.50
C GLY A 68 0.23 10.77 -2.02
N GLY A 69 -0.11 9.71 -2.74
CA GLY A 69 -0.34 9.77 -4.19
C GLY A 69 -1.43 10.78 -4.55
N SER A 70 -1.28 11.51 -5.65
CA SER A 70 -2.23 12.56 -6.04
C SER A 70 -3.64 12.02 -6.34
N ASN A 71 -3.74 10.78 -6.82
CA ASN A 71 -4.98 10.05 -7.03
C ASN A 71 -5.70 9.71 -5.71
N MET A 72 -4.95 9.56 -4.62
CA MET A 72 -5.48 9.24 -3.29
C MET A 72 -5.67 10.51 -2.45
N ALA A 73 -4.62 11.32 -2.29
CA ALA A 73 -4.54 12.45 -1.38
C ALA A 73 -4.80 13.82 -2.04
N GLY A 74 -5.07 13.85 -3.34
CA GLY A 74 -5.34 15.11 -4.07
C GLY A 74 -6.51 15.88 -3.46
N ILE A 75 -6.35 17.23 -3.37
CA ILE A 75 -7.32 18.11 -2.70
C ILE A 75 -8.54 18.47 -3.56
N TYR A 76 -8.52 18.16 -4.85
CA TYR A 76 -9.63 18.45 -5.77
C TYR A 76 -10.36 17.19 -6.23
N GLU A 77 -9.61 16.19 -6.73
CA GLU A 77 -10.14 14.99 -7.36
C GLU A 77 -9.53 13.70 -6.77
N GLY A 78 -8.83 13.80 -5.65
CA GLY A 78 -8.31 12.62 -4.95
C GLY A 78 -9.43 11.82 -4.30
N CYS A 79 -9.21 10.51 -4.18
CA CYS A 79 -10.13 9.58 -3.54
C CYS A 79 -10.63 10.11 -2.19
N GLN A 80 -9.75 10.73 -1.40
CA GLN A 80 -10.11 11.29 -0.08
C GLN A 80 -11.24 12.32 -0.14
N VAL A 81 -11.25 13.18 -1.16
CA VAL A 81 -12.27 14.22 -1.31
C VAL A 81 -13.61 13.60 -1.67
N LEU A 82 -13.58 12.69 -2.63
CA LEU A 82 -14.78 12.01 -3.13
C LEU A 82 -15.43 11.12 -2.05
N ILE A 83 -14.64 10.48 -1.23
CA ILE A 83 -15.13 9.74 -0.05
C ILE A 83 -15.72 10.71 0.98
N LYS A 84 -15.05 11.84 1.27
CA LYS A 84 -15.50 12.84 2.24
C LYS A 84 -16.80 13.55 1.79
N GLU A 85 -17.02 13.71 0.51
CA GLU A 85 -18.31 14.22 -0.03
C GLU A 85 -19.50 13.30 0.30
N LYS A 86 -19.27 11.99 0.35
CA LYS A 86 -20.27 10.98 0.70
C LYS A 86 -20.39 10.73 2.19
N CYS A 87 -19.29 10.88 2.92
CA CYS A 87 -19.20 10.72 4.36
C CYS A 87 -18.36 11.86 4.96
N PRO A 88 -18.98 12.97 5.39
CA PRO A 88 -18.27 14.16 5.88
C PRO A 88 -17.36 13.92 7.07
N ASP A 89 -17.67 12.92 7.89
CA ASP A 89 -16.90 12.56 9.09
C ASP A 89 -15.65 11.69 8.75
N ALA A 90 -15.50 11.22 7.52
CA ALA A 90 -14.35 10.41 7.10
C ALA A 90 -13.09 11.26 6.93
N GLU A 91 -12.39 11.56 8.01
CA GLU A 91 -11.14 12.32 7.98
C GLU A 91 -10.02 11.54 7.29
N TYR A 92 -9.24 12.24 6.46
CA TYR A 92 -8.10 11.66 5.77
C TYR A 92 -6.85 11.63 6.65
N TYR A 93 -6.21 10.48 6.73
CA TYR A 93 -4.93 10.27 7.41
C TYR A 93 -3.88 9.79 6.40
N HIS A 94 -2.78 10.50 6.34
CA HIS A 94 -1.65 10.07 5.52
C HIS A 94 -1.00 8.83 6.15
N CYS A 95 -0.75 7.80 5.34
CA CYS A 95 -0.12 6.54 5.79
C CYS A 95 1.20 6.80 6.51
N SER A 96 1.28 6.44 7.80
CA SER A 96 2.46 6.67 8.63
C SER A 96 3.69 5.92 8.12
N ASN A 97 3.52 4.71 7.58
CA ASN A 97 4.61 3.94 6.99
C ASN A 97 5.18 4.64 5.76
N HIS A 98 4.33 5.25 4.93
CA HIS A 98 4.77 6.03 3.80
C HIS A 98 5.54 7.29 4.24
N CYS A 99 5.03 8.02 5.24
CA CYS A 99 5.72 9.17 5.84
C CYS A 99 7.08 8.78 6.42
N LEU A 100 7.17 7.66 7.13
CA LEU A 100 8.44 7.15 7.67
C LEU A 100 9.42 6.82 6.54
N ASN A 101 8.96 6.14 5.48
CA ASN A 101 9.80 5.83 4.33
C ASN A 101 10.34 7.09 3.63
N LEU A 102 9.49 8.11 3.44
CA LEU A 102 9.92 9.40 2.90
C LEU A 102 10.94 10.11 3.80
N ALA A 103 10.75 10.06 5.14
CA ALA A 103 11.70 10.62 6.10
C ALA A 103 13.05 9.90 6.05
N LEU A 104 13.04 8.56 5.97
CA LEU A 104 14.25 7.76 5.80
C LEU A 104 14.98 8.09 4.50
N ILE A 105 14.27 8.20 3.37
CA ILE A 105 14.85 8.57 2.08
C ILE A 105 15.49 9.97 2.16
N LYS A 106 14.81 10.95 2.78
CA LYS A 106 15.37 12.30 2.99
C LYS A 106 16.60 12.28 3.90
N SER A 107 16.59 11.46 4.95
CA SER A 107 17.73 11.30 5.87
C SER A 107 18.93 10.64 5.21
N CYS A 108 18.71 9.83 4.15
CA CYS A 108 19.76 9.22 3.33
C CYS A 108 20.43 10.19 2.33
N SER A 109 20.35 11.51 2.56
CA SER A 109 21.04 12.51 1.74
C SER A 109 22.58 12.46 1.88
N ILE A 110 23.11 11.80 2.92
CA ILE A 110 24.54 11.57 3.14
C ILE A 110 25.08 10.70 2.00
N LEU A 111 26.13 11.18 1.33
CA LEU A 111 26.69 10.55 0.12
C LEU A 111 27.06 9.07 0.33
N GLN A 112 27.63 8.75 1.48
CA GLN A 112 28.06 7.38 1.83
C GLN A 112 26.85 6.44 1.92
N ILE A 113 25.79 6.87 2.58
CA ILE A 113 24.56 6.09 2.74
C ILE A 113 23.88 5.89 1.37
N ARG A 114 23.80 6.94 0.57
CA ARG A 114 23.24 6.88 -0.78
C ARG A 114 24.01 5.91 -1.67
N ASN A 115 25.34 5.95 -1.62
CA ASN A 115 26.20 5.02 -2.38
C ASN A 115 26.00 3.57 -1.91
N MET A 116 25.92 3.33 -0.60
CA MET A 116 25.61 2.01 -0.04
C MET A 116 24.27 1.46 -0.55
N ILE A 117 23.21 2.27 -0.47
CA ILE A 117 21.87 1.87 -0.96
C ILE A 117 21.92 1.56 -2.47
N ARG A 118 22.63 2.39 -3.26
CA ARG A 118 22.81 2.14 -4.69
C ARG A 118 23.48 0.80 -4.94
N THR A 119 24.59 0.50 -4.26
CA THR A 119 25.30 -0.77 -4.40
C THR A 119 24.41 -1.96 -4.03
N ILE A 120 23.63 -1.86 -2.94
CA ILE A 120 22.68 -2.92 -2.56
C ILE A 120 21.64 -3.14 -3.66
N LYS A 121 21.07 -2.08 -4.23
CA LYS A 121 20.12 -2.18 -5.34
C LYS A 121 20.73 -2.82 -6.58
N GLU A 122 21.95 -2.46 -6.94
CA GLU A 122 22.71 -3.06 -8.05
C GLU A 122 22.93 -4.57 -7.83
N ILE A 123 23.29 -4.99 -6.61
CA ILE A 123 23.42 -6.39 -6.23
C ILE A 123 22.08 -7.13 -6.37
N ILE A 124 21.00 -6.56 -5.85
CA ILE A 124 19.67 -7.15 -5.94
C ILE A 124 19.25 -7.33 -7.42
N SER A 125 19.41 -6.30 -8.24
CA SER A 125 19.10 -6.37 -9.68
C SER A 125 19.97 -7.40 -10.39
N PHE A 126 21.26 -7.44 -10.07
CA PHE A 126 22.18 -8.43 -10.64
C PHE A 126 21.68 -9.88 -10.47
N PHE A 127 21.14 -10.21 -9.30
CA PHE A 127 20.58 -11.55 -9.07
C PHE A 127 19.18 -11.71 -9.66
N LYS A 128 18.30 -10.71 -9.51
CA LYS A 128 16.92 -10.79 -10.03
C LYS A 128 16.84 -10.91 -11.55
N ASP A 129 17.74 -10.25 -12.26
CA ASP A 129 17.72 -10.21 -13.72
C ASP A 129 18.22 -11.48 -14.40
N SER A 130 18.55 -12.54 -13.63
CA SER A 130 18.98 -13.82 -14.17
C SER A 130 18.57 -14.99 -13.28
N ALA A 131 17.72 -15.86 -13.82
CA ALA A 131 17.32 -17.09 -13.13
C ALA A 131 18.52 -17.96 -12.75
N LYS A 132 19.57 -18.01 -13.59
CA LYS A 132 20.81 -18.76 -13.32
C LYS A 132 21.55 -18.21 -12.09
N ARG A 133 21.70 -16.88 -12.00
CA ARG A 133 22.37 -16.25 -10.85
C ARG A 133 21.54 -16.40 -9.57
N MET A 134 20.23 -16.27 -9.67
CA MET A 134 19.33 -16.47 -8.53
C MET A 134 19.37 -17.92 -8.05
N HIS A 135 19.43 -18.89 -8.92
CA HIS A 135 19.56 -20.30 -8.54
C HIS A 135 20.89 -20.56 -7.81
N ALA A 136 22.02 -20.06 -8.33
CA ALA A 136 23.32 -20.18 -7.69
C ALA A 136 23.33 -19.54 -6.27
N LEU A 137 22.75 -18.34 -6.13
CA LEU A 137 22.63 -17.69 -4.82
C LEU A 137 21.82 -18.53 -3.82
N ARG A 138 20.70 -19.11 -4.27
CA ARG A 138 19.86 -19.94 -3.40
C ARG A 138 20.54 -21.21 -2.95
N SER A 139 21.31 -21.89 -3.82
CA SER A 139 22.06 -23.08 -3.46
C SER A 139 23.11 -22.77 -2.39
N GLU A 140 23.90 -21.71 -2.55
CA GLU A 140 24.89 -21.30 -1.56
C GLU A 140 24.27 -20.95 -0.18
N ILE A 141 23.09 -20.28 -0.18
CA ILE A 141 22.39 -19.96 1.08
C ILE A 141 21.91 -21.24 1.78
N THR A 142 21.42 -22.22 1.02
CA THR A 142 20.92 -23.49 1.58
C THR A 142 22.07 -24.28 2.19
N ASP A 143 23.23 -24.33 1.54
CA ASP A 143 24.41 -25.02 2.03
C ASP A 143 24.95 -24.36 3.33
N TYR A 144 24.85 -23.04 3.45
CA TYR A 144 25.27 -22.30 4.66
C TYR A 144 24.35 -22.53 5.86
N GLN A 145 23.06 -22.81 5.66
CA GLN A 145 22.10 -23.07 6.75
C GLN A 145 22.11 -24.53 7.23
N GLY A 146 22.82 -25.42 6.56
CA GLY A 146 22.91 -26.86 6.86
C GLY A 146 24.18 -27.29 7.59
N GLY A 147 25.04 -26.32 8.04
CA GLY A 147 26.28 -26.58 8.71
C GLY A 147 26.23 -26.44 10.24
#